data_ebea24a575a17ad7e3bda4a67a550b28
#
_entry.id   ebea24a575a17ad7e3bda4a67a550b28
#
_cell.length_a   1.000
_cell.length_b   1.000
_cell.length_c   1.000
_cell.angle_alpha   90.00
_cell.angle_beta   90.00
_cell.angle_gamma   90.00
#
_symmetry.space_group_name_H-M   'P 1'
#
loop_
_entity.id
_entity.type
_entity.pdbx_description
1 polymer ?
#
loop_
_entity_poly.entity_id
_entity_poly.type
_entity_poly.pdbx_seq_one_letter_code
_entity_poly.pdbx_strand_id
1 'polypeptide(L)'
;QPIYNALRKGERVCVATPRTDVVLELLPRFQQAFQQTTIQALYGGAEQKDRYCSLVLATTHQLYRFERAFDVVIVDEADAFPYTYDTALQQAVLKAKKSVAATALVTATPSNKILQTIERGEANYSFIPKRFHDHPLPVPRNESLWFYKRQLEKGQIPKKLKKWVQEQID
;
A
#
# COMPACT_ATOMS: atom_id res chain seq x y z
N GLN A 1 -13.67 8.24 2.03
CA GLN A 1 -14.77 8.72 1.14
C GLN A 1 -14.97 7.80 -0.10
N PRO A 2 -13.98 7.43 -0.92
CA PRO A 2 -14.20 6.61 -2.12
C PRO A 2 -14.88 5.26 -1.82
N ILE A 3 -14.41 4.53 -0.81
CA ILE A 3 -14.98 3.24 -0.39
C ILE A 3 -16.43 3.41 0.02
N TYR A 4 -16.73 4.40 0.86
CA TYR A 4 -18.08 4.69 1.33
C TYR A 4 -19.04 4.98 0.16
N ASN A 5 -18.60 5.80 -0.80
CA ASN A 5 -19.41 6.14 -1.97
C ASN A 5 -19.70 4.92 -2.86
N ALA A 6 -18.70 4.04 -3.06
CA ALA A 6 -18.84 2.81 -3.81
C ALA A 6 -19.83 1.84 -3.12
N LEU A 7 -19.66 1.60 -1.83
CA LEU A 7 -20.55 0.73 -1.05
C LEU A 7 -22.02 1.23 -1.06
N ARG A 8 -22.23 2.54 -0.99
CA ARG A 8 -23.58 3.13 -1.10
C ARG A 8 -24.25 2.90 -2.43
N LYS A 9 -23.48 2.74 -3.51
CA LYS A 9 -23.98 2.39 -4.83
C LYS A 9 -24.19 0.89 -5.02
N GLY A 10 -23.91 0.07 -4.01
CA GLY A 10 -23.95 -1.38 -4.11
C GLY A 10 -22.74 -1.99 -4.84
N GLU A 11 -21.71 -1.20 -5.08
CA GLU A 11 -20.48 -1.64 -5.72
C GLU A 11 -19.64 -2.51 -4.77
N ARG A 12 -18.98 -3.53 -5.32
CA ARG A 12 -18.08 -4.41 -4.58
C ARG A 12 -16.67 -3.84 -4.59
N VAL A 13 -16.10 -3.66 -3.41
CA VAL A 13 -14.80 -3.02 -3.20
C VAL A 13 -13.77 -4.03 -2.70
N CYS A 14 -12.58 -4.00 -3.26
CA CYS A 14 -11.41 -4.68 -2.74
C CYS A 14 -10.33 -3.67 -2.35
N VAL A 15 -9.81 -3.81 -1.13
CA VAL A 15 -8.58 -3.13 -0.69
C VAL A 15 -7.49 -4.18 -0.57
N ALA A 16 -6.48 -4.09 -1.40
CA ALA A 16 -5.39 -5.03 -1.47
C ALA A 16 -4.08 -4.39 -1.00
N THR A 17 -3.30 -5.12 -0.23
CA THR A 17 -1.97 -4.72 0.23
C THR A 17 -0.98 -5.86 0.02
N PRO A 18 0.31 -5.63 -0.19
CA PRO A 18 1.28 -6.71 -0.38
C PRO A 18 1.55 -7.53 0.90
N ARG A 19 1.18 -7.03 2.08
CA ARG A 19 1.59 -7.59 3.37
C ARG A 19 0.41 -8.03 4.24
N THR A 20 0.54 -9.18 4.89
CA THR A 20 -0.48 -9.74 5.81
C THR A 20 -0.65 -8.89 7.07
N ASP A 21 0.43 -8.39 7.64
CA ASP A 21 0.39 -7.55 8.85
C ASP A 21 -0.42 -6.26 8.63
N VAL A 22 -0.32 -5.66 7.44
CA VAL A 22 -1.13 -4.50 7.06
C VAL A 22 -2.62 -4.85 6.97
N VAL A 23 -2.97 -6.01 6.39
CA VAL A 23 -4.36 -6.50 6.39
C VAL A 23 -4.90 -6.61 7.81
N LEU A 24 -4.12 -7.19 8.71
CA LEU A 24 -4.50 -7.38 10.12
C LEU A 24 -4.62 -6.05 10.88
N GLU A 25 -3.76 -5.09 10.59
CA GLU A 25 -3.82 -3.75 11.18
C GLU A 25 -5.03 -2.95 10.68
N LEU A 26 -5.33 -3.03 9.39
CA LEU A 26 -6.45 -2.29 8.79
C LEU A 26 -7.81 -2.87 9.13
N LEU A 27 -7.92 -4.18 9.34
CA LEU A 27 -9.20 -4.87 9.57
C LEU A 27 -10.04 -4.25 10.71
N PRO A 28 -9.52 -4.03 11.94
CA PRO A 28 -10.32 -3.44 13.02
C PRO A 28 -10.72 -1.99 12.71
N ARG A 29 -9.87 -1.22 12.03
CA ARG A 29 -10.19 0.15 11.61
C ARG A 29 -11.32 0.18 10.61
N PHE A 30 -11.33 -0.76 9.65
CA PHE A 30 -12.39 -0.89 8.66
C PHE A 30 -13.69 -1.37 9.29
N GLN A 31 -13.64 -2.31 10.23
CA GLN A 31 -14.81 -2.76 10.98
C GLN A 31 -15.46 -1.62 11.76
N GLN A 32 -14.65 -0.76 12.38
CA GLN A 32 -15.13 0.43 13.08
C GLN A 32 -15.73 1.47 12.13
N ALA A 33 -15.11 1.68 10.96
CA ALA A 33 -15.55 2.67 9.99
C ALA A 33 -16.79 2.25 9.19
N PHE A 34 -16.97 0.94 8.97
CA PHE A 34 -18.04 0.35 8.14
C PHE A 34 -18.88 -0.66 8.92
N GLN A 35 -19.42 -0.24 10.06
CA GLN A 35 -20.13 -1.12 11.02
C GLN A 35 -21.31 -1.89 10.41
N GLN A 36 -21.96 -1.35 9.38
CA GLN A 36 -23.09 -1.97 8.69
C GLN A 36 -22.69 -2.84 7.49
N THR A 37 -21.38 -2.96 7.21
CA THR A 37 -20.87 -3.67 6.05
C THR A 37 -20.15 -4.94 6.50
N THR A 38 -20.52 -6.08 5.91
CA THR A 38 -19.76 -7.31 6.12
C THR A 38 -18.41 -7.21 5.39
N ILE A 39 -17.33 -7.34 6.16
CA ILE A 39 -15.96 -7.28 5.65
C ILE A 39 -15.38 -8.68 5.67
N GLN A 40 -14.78 -9.08 4.55
CA GLN A 40 -14.00 -10.30 4.45
C GLN A 40 -12.52 -9.96 4.42
N ALA A 41 -11.73 -10.55 5.33
CA ALA A 41 -10.27 -10.47 5.29
C ALA A 41 -9.69 -11.75 4.69
N LEU A 42 -8.80 -11.60 3.69
CA LEU A 42 -8.16 -12.69 2.97
C LEU A 42 -6.64 -12.54 3.00
N TYR A 43 -5.97 -13.47 3.66
CA TYR A 43 -4.51 -13.53 3.75
C TYR A 43 -4.04 -14.98 3.94
N GLY A 44 -2.75 -15.24 3.87
CA GLY A 44 -2.20 -16.58 4.08
C GLY A 44 -2.51 -17.09 5.49
N GLY A 45 -3.19 -18.25 5.58
CA GLY A 45 -3.60 -18.85 6.86
C GLY A 45 -4.95 -18.34 7.42
N ALA A 46 -5.62 -17.41 6.75
CA ALA A 46 -6.96 -17.00 7.16
C ALA A 46 -7.99 -18.13 6.94
N GLU A 47 -8.91 -18.28 7.89
CA GLU A 47 -10.07 -19.14 7.73
C GLU A 47 -10.94 -18.63 6.57
N GLN A 48 -11.16 -19.46 5.57
CA GLN A 48 -11.90 -19.08 4.39
C GLN A 48 -13.38 -19.37 4.61
N LYS A 49 -14.17 -18.31 4.59
CA LYS A 49 -15.64 -18.43 4.51
C LYS A 49 -16.03 -18.03 3.09
N ASP A 50 -16.55 -18.97 2.31
CA ASP A 50 -17.11 -18.74 0.98
C ASP A 50 -18.41 -17.93 1.09
N ARG A 51 -18.25 -16.66 1.44
CA ARG A 51 -19.36 -15.73 1.59
C ARG A 51 -19.13 -14.51 0.72
N TYR A 52 -20.15 -14.13 -0.03
CA TYR A 52 -20.13 -12.85 -0.72
C TYR A 52 -20.06 -11.71 0.30
N CYS A 53 -19.06 -10.83 0.14
CA CYS A 53 -18.92 -9.61 0.92
C CYS A 53 -18.72 -8.43 -0.02
N SER A 54 -19.39 -7.31 0.29
CA SER A 54 -19.29 -6.08 -0.50
C SER A 54 -17.93 -5.40 -0.32
N LEU A 55 -17.26 -5.63 0.82
CA LEU A 55 -15.94 -5.11 1.11
C LEU A 55 -14.99 -6.25 1.44
N VAL A 56 -13.92 -6.35 0.65
CA VAL A 56 -12.87 -7.35 0.81
C VAL A 56 -11.56 -6.64 1.13
N LEU A 57 -10.90 -7.05 2.19
CA LEU A 57 -9.55 -6.63 2.57
C LEU A 57 -8.62 -7.81 2.37
N ALA A 58 -7.64 -7.71 1.48
CA ALA A 58 -6.88 -8.88 1.04
C ALA A 58 -5.39 -8.58 0.87
N THR A 59 -4.55 -9.62 0.97
CA THR A 59 -3.22 -9.50 0.37
C THR A 59 -3.33 -9.61 -1.15
N THR A 60 -2.41 -8.95 -1.88
CA THR A 60 -2.41 -8.96 -3.35
C THR A 60 -2.38 -10.37 -3.94
N HIS A 61 -1.72 -11.32 -3.27
CA HIS A 61 -1.70 -12.74 -3.65
C HIS A 61 -3.10 -13.39 -3.63
N GLN A 62 -3.99 -12.98 -2.75
CA GLN A 62 -5.34 -13.55 -2.69
C GLN A 62 -6.18 -13.16 -3.90
N LEU A 63 -5.78 -12.14 -4.66
CA LEU A 63 -6.51 -11.69 -5.84
C LEU A 63 -6.45 -12.68 -7.02
N TYR A 64 -5.50 -13.61 -7.03
CA TYR A 64 -5.51 -14.73 -8.00
C TYR A 64 -6.81 -15.54 -8.01
N ARG A 65 -7.56 -15.52 -6.90
CA ARG A 65 -8.80 -16.28 -6.70
C ARG A 65 -10.02 -15.63 -7.33
N PHE A 66 -9.87 -14.37 -7.76
CA PHE A 66 -10.99 -13.58 -8.25
C PHE A 66 -10.87 -13.32 -9.76
N GLU A 67 -12.01 -13.33 -10.41
CA GLU A 67 -12.16 -12.93 -11.80
C GLU A 67 -13.37 -12.01 -11.94
N ARG A 68 -13.16 -10.81 -12.48
CA ARG A 68 -14.21 -9.78 -12.71
C ARG A 68 -15.15 -9.60 -11.51
N ALA A 69 -14.59 -9.59 -10.31
CA ALA A 69 -15.35 -9.63 -9.08
C ALA A 69 -15.60 -8.26 -8.45
N PHE A 70 -14.76 -7.28 -8.72
CA PHE A 70 -14.76 -5.99 -8.03
C PHE A 70 -15.03 -4.82 -8.96
N ASP A 71 -15.87 -3.89 -8.49
CA ASP A 71 -16.15 -2.61 -9.15
C ASP A 71 -15.10 -1.57 -8.83
N VAL A 72 -14.49 -1.68 -7.63
CA VAL A 72 -13.41 -0.80 -7.18
C VAL A 72 -12.30 -1.66 -6.59
N VAL A 73 -11.08 -1.45 -7.05
CA VAL A 73 -9.87 -2.07 -6.47
C VAL A 73 -8.91 -0.97 -6.03
N ILE A 74 -8.56 -0.98 -4.76
CA ILE A 74 -7.57 -0.09 -4.17
C ILE A 74 -6.36 -0.94 -3.82
N VAL A 75 -5.20 -0.60 -4.36
CA VAL A 75 -3.93 -1.24 -4.00
C VAL A 75 -3.17 -0.27 -3.12
N ASP A 76 -3.04 -0.62 -1.85
CA ASP A 76 -2.26 0.13 -0.88
C ASP A 76 -0.81 -0.37 -0.86
N GLU A 77 0.13 0.50 -0.54
CA GLU A 77 1.57 0.23 -0.64
C GLU A 77 1.98 -0.29 -2.04
N ALA A 78 1.46 0.33 -3.11
CA ALA A 78 1.68 -0.11 -4.48
C ALA A 78 3.16 -0.07 -4.93
N ASP A 79 4.03 0.59 -4.18
CA ASP A 79 5.48 0.65 -4.33
C ASP A 79 6.23 -0.45 -3.56
N ALA A 80 5.56 -1.18 -2.66
CA ALA A 80 6.20 -2.20 -1.85
C ALA A 80 6.43 -3.51 -2.60
N PHE A 81 7.52 -4.20 -2.23
CA PHE A 81 7.76 -5.59 -2.65
C PHE A 81 6.68 -6.52 -2.06
N PRO A 82 6.19 -7.53 -2.78
CA PRO A 82 6.60 -7.94 -4.14
C PRO A 82 5.81 -7.24 -5.27
N TYR A 83 4.73 -6.53 -4.98
CA TYR A 83 3.78 -6.02 -5.98
C TYR A 83 4.42 -5.20 -7.10
N THR A 84 5.37 -4.32 -6.75
CA THR A 84 6.04 -3.44 -7.74
C THR A 84 6.82 -4.21 -8.80
N TYR A 85 7.40 -5.35 -8.43
CA TYR A 85 8.30 -6.13 -9.30
C TYR A 85 7.65 -7.37 -9.88
N ASP A 86 6.50 -7.79 -9.35
CA ASP A 86 5.81 -9.00 -9.76
C ASP A 86 4.66 -8.67 -10.73
N THR A 87 4.94 -8.86 -12.03
CA THR A 87 3.95 -8.63 -13.07
C THR A 87 2.76 -9.57 -12.96
N ALA A 88 2.93 -10.77 -12.41
CA ALA A 88 1.84 -11.72 -12.22
C ALA A 88 0.86 -11.23 -11.14
N LEU A 89 1.35 -10.60 -10.06
CA LEU A 89 0.49 -9.95 -9.07
C LEU A 89 -0.26 -8.75 -9.66
N GLN A 90 0.39 -7.95 -10.52
CA GLN A 90 -0.28 -6.87 -11.23
C GLN A 90 -1.38 -7.39 -12.16
N GLN A 91 -1.15 -8.51 -12.84
CA GLN A 91 -2.16 -9.18 -13.67
C GLN A 91 -3.30 -9.77 -12.82
N ALA A 92 -3.01 -10.30 -11.64
CA ALA A 92 -4.05 -10.76 -10.71
C ALA A 92 -5.01 -9.64 -10.30
N VAL A 93 -4.49 -8.45 -10.03
CA VAL A 93 -5.31 -7.24 -9.78
C VAL A 93 -6.17 -6.89 -10.98
N LEU A 94 -5.60 -6.91 -12.19
CA LEU A 94 -6.33 -6.63 -13.42
C LEU A 94 -7.42 -7.66 -13.71
N LYS A 95 -7.15 -8.94 -13.45
CA LYS A 95 -8.11 -10.03 -13.60
C LYS A 95 -9.27 -9.93 -12.59
N ALA A 96 -8.96 -9.55 -11.35
CA ALA A 96 -9.94 -9.47 -10.27
C ALA A 96 -10.96 -8.34 -10.46
N LYS A 97 -10.62 -7.28 -11.17
CA LYS A 97 -11.51 -6.15 -11.44
C LYS A 97 -12.48 -6.44 -12.61
N LYS A 98 -13.66 -5.87 -12.56
CA LYS A 98 -14.62 -5.86 -13.68
C LYS A 98 -14.07 -5.02 -14.85
N SER A 99 -14.63 -5.20 -16.05
CA SER A 99 -14.21 -4.45 -17.24
C SER A 99 -14.34 -2.92 -17.09
N VAL A 100 -15.36 -2.49 -16.36
CA VAL A 100 -15.60 -1.06 -16.04
C VAL A 100 -15.40 -0.86 -14.55
N ALA A 101 -14.19 -1.06 -14.08
CA ALA A 101 -13.85 -0.90 -12.66
C ALA A 101 -12.91 0.29 -12.43
N ALA A 102 -13.13 1.00 -11.34
CA ALA A 102 -12.18 1.99 -10.85
C ALA A 102 -10.98 1.31 -10.18
N THR A 103 -9.78 1.82 -10.42
CA THR A 103 -8.56 1.37 -9.75
C THR A 103 -7.86 2.56 -9.12
N ALA A 104 -7.50 2.44 -7.85
CA ALA A 104 -6.68 3.43 -7.14
C ALA A 104 -5.40 2.76 -6.64
N LEU A 105 -4.26 3.38 -6.90
CA LEU A 105 -2.96 3.00 -6.35
C LEU A 105 -2.60 4.01 -5.26
N VAL A 106 -2.32 3.53 -4.06
CA VAL A 106 -1.85 4.34 -2.94
C VAL A 106 -0.38 4.03 -2.72
N THR A 107 0.45 5.05 -2.73
CA THR A 107 1.90 4.89 -2.63
C THR A 107 2.55 6.14 -2.04
N ALA A 108 3.59 5.95 -1.26
CA ALA A 108 4.45 7.03 -0.78
C ALA A 108 5.53 7.40 -1.81
N THR A 109 5.97 6.42 -2.62
CA THR A 109 7.07 6.56 -3.58
C THR A 109 6.66 6.01 -4.95
N PRO A 110 5.90 6.80 -5.76
CA PRO A 110 5.41 6.32 -7.05
C PRO A 110 6.57 5.93 -7.98
N SER A 111 6.44 4.75 -8.62
CA SER A 111 7.41 4.28 -9.60
C SER A 111 7.41 5.16 -10.86
N ASN A 112 8.50 5.14 -11.62
CA ASN A 112 8.59 5.88 -12.89
C ASN A 112 7.45 5.52 -13.86
N LYS A 113 6.98 4.27 -13.85
CA LYS A 113 5.83 3.83 -14.66
C LYS A 113 4.55 4.55 -14.27
N ILE A 114 4.28 4.70 -12.97
CA ILE A 114 3.11 5.43 -12.46
C ILE A 114 3.22 6.90 -12.84
N LEU A 115 4.39 7.52 -12.65
CA LEU A 115 4.61 8.92 -13.03
C LEU A 115 4.38 9.15 -14.53
N GLN A 116 4.90 8.30 -15.40
CA GLN A 116 4.67 8.37 -16.84
C GLN A 116 3.19 8.23 -17.22
N THR A 117 2.44 7.39 -16.52
CA THR A 117 0.99 7.22 -16.74
C THR A 117 0.23 8.52 -16.38
N ILE A 118 0.65 9.19 -15.31
CA ILE A 118 0.10 10.50 -14.91
C ILE A 118 0.46 11.57 -15.94
N GLU A 119 1.72 11.65 -16.36
CA GLU A 119 2.21 12.62 -17.34
C GLU A 119 1.49 12.52 -18.71
N ARG A 120 1.11 11.28 -19.10
CA ARG A 120 0.32 11.03 -20.33
C ARG A 120 -1.16 11.34 -20.18
N GLY A 121 -1.63 11.73 -18.99
CA GLY A 121 -3.05 11.99 -18.74
C GLY A 121 -3.92 10.72 -18.68
N GLU A 122 -3.29 9.53 -18.58
CA GLU A 122 -3.98 8.23 -18.49
C GLU A 122 -4.47 7.93 -17.08
N ALA A 123 -4.01 8.67 -16.07
CA ALA A 123 -4.44 8.57 -14.69
C ALA A 123 -4.52 9.94 -14.02
N ASN A 124 -5.53 10.11 -13.16
CA ASN A 124 -5.60 11.23 -12.24
C ASN A 124 -4.80 10.94 -10.97
N TYR A 125 -4.29 11.98 -10.32
CA TYR A 125 -3.61 11.83 -9.05
C TYR A 125 -4.05 12.86 -8.02
N SER A 126 -3.90 12.50 -6.76
CA SER A 126 -4.04 13.40 -5.61
C SER A 126 -2.78 13.31 -4.76
N PHE A 127 -2.20 14.44 -4.45
CA PHE A 127 -1.04 14.52 -3.58
C PHE A 127 -1.46 14.96 -2.18
N ILE A 128 -1.09 14.18 -1.15
CA ILE A 128 -1.40 14.46 0.25
C ILE A 128 -0.09 14.77 0.97
N PRO A 129 0.32 16.06 1.07
CA PRO A 129 1.63 16.44 1.61
C PRO A 129 1.72 16.42 3.14
N LYS A 130 0.61 16.23 3.83
CA LYS A 130 0.55 16.26 5.29
C LYS A 130 0.07 14.93 5.87
N ARG A 131 0.58 14.59 7.03
CA ARG A 131 0.05 13.48 7.84
C ARG A 131 -1.35 13.82 8.37
N PHE A 132 -2.12 12.78 8.72
CA PHE A 132 -3.47 12.93 9.30
C PHE A 132 -3.51 13.87 10.51
N HIS A 133 -2.45 13.92 11.31
CA HIS A 133 -2.31 14.78 12.49
C HIS A 133 -1.80 16.19 12.17
N ASP A 134 -1.85 16.63 10.91
CA ASP A 134 -1.42 17.96 10.43
C ASP A 134 0.07 18.29 10.68
N HIS A 135 0.88 17.29 11.02
CA HIS A 135 2.33 17.45 11.10
C HIS A 135 2.98 17.30 9.73
N PRO A 136 3.91 18.20 9.37
CA PRO A 136 4.66 18.07 8.13
C PRO A 136 5.49 16.76 8.15
N LEU A 137 5.73 16.20 6.97
CA LEU A 137 6.66 15.09 6.84
C LEU A 137 8.06 15.57 7.23
N PRO A 138 8.85 14.75 7.95
CA PRO A 138 10.23 15.10 8.25
C PRO A 138 11.03 15.26 6.94
N VAL A 139 11.73 16.35 6.81
CA VAL A 139 12.64 16.58 5.68
C VAL A 139 13.98 15.93 6.01
N PRO A 140 14.40 14.91 5.25
CA PRO A 140 15.69 14.27 5.51
C PRO A 140 16.84 15.23 5.22
N ARG A 141 17.78 15.29 6.15
CA ARG A 141 19.04 16.01 5.95
C ARG A 141 20.07 15.05 5.36
N ASN A 142 20.54 15.34 4.17
CA ASN A 142 21.58 14.56 3.51
C ASN A 142 22.94 14.96 4.03
N GLU A 143 23.70 14.01 4.53
CA GLU A 143 25.04 14.20 5.03
C GLU A 143 26.03 13.23 4.38
N SER A 144 27.21 13.70 4.04
CA SER A 144 28.23 12.84 3.42
C SER A 144 29.12 12.21 4.46
N LEU A 145 29.33 10.92 4.34
CA LEU A 145 30.29 10.13 5.10
C LEU A 145 31.43 9.70 4.17
N TRP A 146 32.52 10.45 4.18
CA TRP A 146 33.71 10.13 3.37
C TRP A 146 34.41 8.89 3.91
N PHE A 147 34.86 8.01 3.02
CA PHE A 147 35.64 6.79 3.35
C PHE A 147 34.96 5.82 4.30
N TYR A 148 33.62 5.86 4.44
CA TYR A 148 32.89 5.01 5.38
C TYR A 148 33.05 3.51 5.08
N LYS A 149 33.12 3.11 3.81
CA LYS A 149 33.31 1.71 3.39
C LYS A 149 34.59 1.12 3.97
N ARG A 150 35.72 1.85 3.80
CA ARG A 150 37.02 1.40 4.30
C ARG A 150 37.07 1.29 5.84
N GLN A 151 36.30 2.10 6.56
CA GLN A 151 36.20 2.03 8.01
C GLN A 151 35.34 0.83 8.44
N LEU A 152 34.21 0.59 7.77
CA LEU A 152 33.35 -0.57 8.03
C LEU A 152 34.07 -1.90 7.73
N GLU A 153 34.85 -1.99 6.65
CA GLU A 153 35.68 -3.16 6.33
C GLU A 153 36.69 -3.48 7.44
N LYS A 154 37.11 -2.48 8.20
CA LYS A 154 37.98 -2.63 9.39
C LYS A 154 37.20 -2.86 10.70
N GLY A 155 35.88 -3.09 10.63
CA GLY A 155 35.02 -3.23 11.80
C GLY A 155 34.85 -1.95 12.62
N GLN A 156 35.14 -0.78 12.03
CA GLN A 156 35.07 0.52 12.72
C GLN A 156 33.87 1.33 12.25
N ILE A 157 33.08 1.83 13.19
CA ILE A 157 32.00 2.78 12.89
C ILE A 157 32.62 4.17 12.70
N PRO A 158 32.30 4.88 11.58
CA PRO A 158 32.73 6.24 11.35
C PRO A 158 32.40 7.15 12.53
N LYS A 159 33.39 7.92 13.02
CA LYS A 159 33.21 8.80 14.18
C LYS A 159 32.02 9.76 14.02
N LYS A 160 31.84 10.32 12.82
CA LYS A 160 30.71 11.21 12.50
C LYS A 160 29.37 10.50 12.65
N LEU A 161 29.27 9.26 12.19
CA LEU A 161 28.04 8.44 12.36
C LEU A 161 27.77 8.14 13.83
N LYS A 162 28.82 7.77 14.59
CA LYS A 162 28.71 7.53 16.04
C LYS A 162 28.21 8.78 16.79
N LYS A 163 28.71 9.95 16.43
CA LYS A 163 28.26 11.21 17.00
C LYS A 163 26.81 11.51 16.72
N TRP A 164 26.34 11.31 15.47
CA TRP A 164 24.94 11.53 15.12
C TRP A 164 23.99 10.58 15.85
N VAL A 165 24.37 9.30 15.99
CA VAL A 165 23.57 8.36 16.75
C VAL A 165 23.46 8.79 18.21
N GLN A 166 24.56 9.24 18.80
CA GLN A 166 24.59 9.73 20.20
C GLN A 166 23.65 10.93 20.38
N GLU A 167 23.71 11.91 19.48
CA GLU A 167 22.86 13.12 19.49
C GLU A 167 21.35 12.84 19.37
N GLN A 168 20.96 11.62 18.98
CA GLN A 168 19.56 11.20 18.90
C GLN A 168 19.09 10.39 20.11
N ILE A 169 20.01 9.92 20.95
CA ILE A 169 19.72 9.10 22.14
C ILE A 169 19.67 9.98 23.40
N ASP A 170 20.42 11.08 23.42
CA ASP A 170 20.43 12.09 24.49
C ASP A 170 19.23 13.05 24.31
#